data_d61b2d19ae76b38a9bafec3f445e6972
#
_entry.id   d61b2d19ae76b38a9bafec3f445e6972
#
_cell.length_a   1.000
_cell.length_b   1.000
_cell.length_c   1.000
_cell.angle_alpha   90.00
_cell.angle_beta   90.00
_cell.angle_gamma   90.00
#
_symmetry.space_group_name_H-M   'P 1'
#
loop_
_entity.id
_entity.type
_entity.pdbx_description
1 polymer ?
#
loop_
_entity_poly.entity_id
_entity_poly.type
_entity_poly.pdbx_seq_one_letter_code
_entity_poly.pdbx_strand_id
1 'polypeptide(L)'
;MQTTLDTLSQETAIRRDDDLSGTLLGSARAHIAGLLDICRQYGDEGRQHLQSCLQAHRQELDLLHDLYAVARSVETVSAVSPLSEPPAGPSLAVYFLAPFQIIRNDVRQADWAQCKAKSIFKYLVAHHCHPVARDVLMEKFWPEADPISARNNLNVAIYKLRKVLSCGDGTPCVVQEGGNYHLSPDLPLWLDADEFMRHAEAARRHERAGRIEPALQECHAAEMLYQQPYLDEDRYEDWIIPVRQSMQLAHLETLDCLYRHAFQAGDYKSCITVCRRVLEVDPCNEVPHRQLMVCHARLGQVHLAMRQFHVCVDVLQRELRIAPGLETVELFRKIRNRQSI
;
A
#
# COMPACT_ATOMS: atom_id res chain seq x y z
N MET A 1 29.11 -12.38 -30.59
CA MET A 1 28.46 -11.04 -30.47
C MET A 1 27.06 -10.99 -31.07
N GLN A 2 26.84 -11.62 -32.23
CA GLN A 2 25.49 -11.80 -32.80
C GLN A 2 24.60 -12.69 -31.93
N THR A 3 25.18 -13.75 -31.33
CA THR A 3 24.48 -14.70 -30.46
C THR A 3 23.95 -14.11 -29.15
N THR A 4 24.56 -13.08 -28.58
CA THR A 4 24.09 -12.44 -27.34
C THR A 4 22.97 -11.44 -27.61
N LEU A 5 22.96 -10.83 -28.81
CA LEU A 5 21.86 -9.94 -29.24
C LEU A 5 20.62 -10.73 -29.67
N ASP A 6 20.82 -11.93 -30.26
CA ASP A 6 19.73 -12.81 -30.64
C ASP A 6 19.06 -13.45 -29.40
N THR A 7 19.83 -13.72 -28.34
CA THR A 7 19.29 -14.23 -27.07
C THR A 7 18.43 -13.19 -26.36
N LEU A 8 18.86 -11.91 -26.33
CA LEU A 8 18.09 -10.79 -25.78
C LEU A 8 16.84 -10.48 -26.61
N SER A 9 16.88 -10.72 -27.93
CA SER A 9 15.71 -10.53 -28.81
C SER A 9 14.70 -11.67 -28.69
N GLN A 10 15.13 -12.89 -28.37
CA GLN A 10 14.24 -14.03 -28.14
C GLN A 10 13.57 -14.02 -26.75
N GLU A 11 14.23 -13.52 -25.73
CA GLU A 11 13.64 -13.36 -24.40
C GLU A 11 12.60 -12.23 -24.32
N THR A 12 12.65 -11.24 -25.24
CA THR A 12 11.64 -10.16 -25.34
C THR A 12 10.37 -10.53 -26.12
N ALA A 13 10.27 -11.77 -26.66
CA ALA A 13 9.14 -12.26 -27.44
C ALA A 13 8.05 -12.97 -26.60
N ILE A 14 8.03 -12.82 -25.28
CA ILE A 14 7.00 -13.39 -24.40
C ILE A 14 5.81 -12.44 -24.30
N ARG A 15 4.76 -12.85 -24.99
CA ARG A 15 3.32 -12.62 -24.89
C ARG A 15 2.79 -11.27 -24.41
N ARG A 16 1.98 -10.71 -25.28
CA ARG A 16 0.94 -9.69 -25.06
C ARG A 16 -0.01 -10.18 -23.98
N ASP A 17 -0.09 -9.42 -22.90
CA ASP A 17 -1.32 -8.99 -22.19
C ASP A 17 -0.88 -8.11 -21.01
N ASP A 18 -1.55 -6.94 -20.91
CA ASP A 18 -1.60 -5.95 -19.85
C ASP A 18 -0.93 -4.60 -20.13
N ASP A 19 -1.80 -3.58 -20.19
CA ASP A 19 -1.53 -2.18 -20.52
C ASP A 19 -0.57 -1.43 -19.57
N LEU A 20 -0.22 -1.98 -18.40
CA LEU A 20 0.75 -1.39 -17.47
C LEU A 20 2.19 -1.84 -17.75
N SER A 21 2.38 -3.04 -18.30
CA SER A 21 3.70 -3.51 -18.74
C SER A 21 4.17 -2.79 -20.01
N GLY A 22 3.24 -2.29 -20.82
CA GLY A 22 3.53 -1.55 -22.06
C GLY A 22 4.24 -0.23 -21.84
N THR A 23 3.90 0.52 -20.78
CA THR A 23 4.48 1.84 -20.49
C THR A 23 5.89 1.74 -19.89
N LEU A 24 6.13 0.78 -19.00
CA LEU A 24 7.45 0.53 -18.41
C LEU A 24 8.41 -0.09 -19.43
N LEU A 25 7.96 -1.04 -20.25
CA LEU A 25 8.72 -1.60 -21.38
C LEU A 25 9.00 -0.55 -22.47
N GLY A 26 8.06 0.37 -22.71
CA GLY A 26 8.25 1.49 -23.64
C GLY A 26 9.34 2.44 -23.16
N SER A 27 9.35 2.81 -21.89
CA SER A 27 10.40 3.65 -21.28
C SER A 27 11.76 2.96 -21.27
N ALA A 28 11.83 1.68 -20.92
CA ALA A 28 13.06 0.90 -20.95
C ALA A 28 13.63 0.75 -22.38
N ARG A 29 12.76 0.51 -23.38
CA ARG A 29 13.18 0.47 -24.80
C ARG A 29 13.72 1.81 -25.29
N ALA A 30 13.09 2.93 -24.91
CA ALA A 30 13.58 4.27 -25.27
C ALA A 30 14.96 4.55 -24.65
N HIS A 31 15.18 4.14 -23.39
CA HIS A 31 16.49 4.25 -22.73
C HIS A 31 17.56 3.38 -23.40
N ILE A 32 17.24 2.13 -23.73
CA ILE A 32 18.17 1.22 -24.43
C ILE A 32 18.51 1.76 -25.83
N ALA A 33 17.52 2.29 -26.55
CA ALA A 33 17.77 2.92 -27.85
C ALA A 33 18.70 4.14 -27.74
N GLY A 34 18.50 5.01 -26.74
CA GLY A 34 19.39 6.13 -26.46
C GLY A 34 20.83 5.73 -26.12
N LEU A 35 20.99 4.66 -25.34
CA LEU A 35 22.29 4.10 -24.98
C LEU A 35 23.01 3.49 -26.22
N LEU A 36 22.27 2.84 -27.11
CA LEU A 36 22.81 2.29 -28.36
C LEU A 36 23.26 3.40 -29.33
N ASP A 37 22.55 4.54 -29.37
CA ASP A 37 22.93 5.69 -30.16
C ASP A 37 24.20 6.38 -29.63
N ILE A 38 24.34 6.48 -28.30
CA ILE A 38 25.60 6.97 -27.66
C ILE A 38 26.78 6.04 -28.02
N CYS A 39 26.58 4.71 -27.99
CA CYS A 39 27.60 3.74 -28.39
C CYS A 39 27.99 3.86 -29.86
N ARG A 40 27.04 4.22 -30.74
CA ARG A 40 27.33 4.47 -32.17
C ARG A 40 28.14 5.78 -32.38
N GLN A 41 27.86 6.78 -31.55
CA GLN A 41 28.48 8.11 -31.68
C GLN A 41 29.91 8.17 -31.11
N TYR A 42 30.22 7.40 -30.06
CA TYR A 42 31.48 7.45 -29.32
C TYR A 42 32.40 6.21 -29.51
N GLY A 43 32.06 5.28 -30.41
CA GLY A 43 32.91 4.15 -30.79
C GLY A 43 33.30 3.23 -29.62
N ASP A 44 34.59 2.87 -29.54
CA ASP A 44 35.08 1.90 -28.53
C ASP A 44 35.14 2.47 -27.10
N GLU A 45 35.36 3.78 -26.94
CA GLU A 45 35.30 4.42 -25.61
C GLU A 45 33.88 4.44 -25.04
N GLY A 46 32.88 4.69 -25.89
CA GLY A 46 31.44 4.60 -25.46
C GLY A 46 31.04 3.19 -25.05
N ARG A 47 31.61 2.17 -25.70
CA ARG A 47 31.36 0.75 -25.32
C ARG A 47 31.98 0.36 -23.99
N GLN A 48 33.20 0.82 -23.70
CA GLN A 48 33.86 0.58 -22.42
C GLN A 48 33.15 1.30 -21.29
N HIS A 49 32.69 2.53 -21.52
CA HIS A 49 31.89 3.25 -20.51
C HIS A 49 30.55 2.59 -20.26
N LEU A 50 29.84 2.12 -21.29
CA LEU A 50 28.59 1.39 -21.16
C LEU A 50 28.80 0.05 -20.42
N GLN A 51 29.86 -0.70 -20.71
CA GLN A 51 30.20 -1.92 -20.00
C GLN A 51 30.48 -1.67 -18.51
N SER A 52 31.18 -0.58 -18.19
CA SER A 52 31.43 -0.17 -16.81
C SER A 52 30.11 0.23 -16.07
N CYS A 53 29.23 0.98 -16.72
CA CYS A 53 27.92 1.34 -16.19
C CYS A 53 27.02 0.10 -16.01
N LEU A 54 26.97 -0.80 -16.98
CA LEU A 54 26.19 -2.05 -16.87
C LEU A 54 26.74 -2.97 -15.78
N GLN A 55 28.04 -2.99 -15.56
CA GLN A 55 28.66 -3.75 -14.50
C GLN A 55 28.39 -3.13 -13.11
N ALA A 56 28.34 -1.80 -13.00
CA ALA A 56 27.97 -1.09 -11.78
C ALA A 56 26.49 -1.27 -11.44
N HIS A 57 25.60 -1.34 -12.44
CA HIS A 57 24.16 -1.52 -12.26
C HIS A 57 23.69 -2.98 -12.32
N ARG A 58 24.58 -3.93 -12.53
CA ARG A 58 24.25 -5.36 -12.59
C ARG A 58 23.57 -5.85 -11.29
N GLN A 59 24.00 -5.33 -10.15
CA GLN A 59 23.40 -5.66 -8.86
C GLN A 59 21.98 -5.04 -8.70
N GLU A 60 21.71 -3.90 -9.33
CA GLU A 60 20.37 -3.30 -9.35
C GLU A 60 19.44 -4.08 -10.30
N LEU A 61 19.96 -4.57 -11.42
CA LEU A 61 19.24 -5.43 -12.36
C LEU A 61 18.94 -6.81 -11.76
N ASP A 62 19.88 -7.39 -11.00
CA ASP A 62 19.68 -8.64 -10.26
C ASP A 62 18.62 -8.43 -9.16
N LEU A 63 18.61 -7.28 -8.48
CA LEU A 63 17.56 -6.90 -7.52
C LEU A 63 16.18 -6.72 -8.17
N LEU A 64 16.13 -6.13 -9.37
CA LEU A 64 14.89 -6.01 -10.14
C LEU A 64 14.42 -7.38 -10.65
N HIS A 65 15.35 -8.27 -11.02
CA HIS A 65 15.03 -9.64 -11.38
C HIS A 65 14.51 -10.46 -10.19
N ASP A 66 15.12 -10.30 -9.02
CA ASP A 66 14.66 -10.92 -7.76
C ASP A 66 13.31 -10.35 -7.31
N LEU A 67 13.07 -9.04 -7.47
CA LEU A 67 11.77 -8.40 -7.22
C LEU A 67 10.70 -8.92 -8.21
N TYR A 68 11.06 -9.12 -9.47
CA TYR A 68 10.17 -9.69 -10.48
C TYR A 68 9.91 -11.18 -10.21
N ALA A 69 10.90 -11.93 -9.74
CA ALA A 69 10.75 -13.33 -9.32
C ALA A 69 9.88 -13.45 -8.06
N VAL A 70 10.01 -12.50 -7.11
CA VAL A 70 9.14 -12.40 -5.94
C VAL A 70 7.73 -11.99 -6.35
N ALA A 71 7.55 -11.04 -7.25
CA ALA A 71 6.25 -10.68 -7.80
C ALA A 71 5.59 -11.86 -8.51
N ARG A 72 6.33 -12.65 -9.30
CA ARG A 72 5.82 -13.90 -9.90
C ARG A 72 5.54 -15.00 -8.89
N SER A 73 6.33 -15.13 -7.83
CA SER A 73 6.01 -16.09 -6.75
C SER A 73 4.82 -15.63 -5.91
N VAL A 74 4.54 -14.32 -5.83
CA VAL A 74 3.28 -13.79 -5.28
C VAL A 74 2.11 -14.11 -6.23
N GLU A 75 2.30 -14.07 -7.54
CA GLU A 75 1.27 -14.54 -8.50
C GLU A 75 1.02 -16.06 -8.41
N THR A 76 2.03 -16.88 -8.06
CA THR A 76 1.83 -18.32 -7.82
C THR A 76 1.31 -18.63 -6.41
N VAL A 77 1.50 -17.76 -5.43
CA VAL A 77 0.83 -17.79 -4.12
C VAL A 77 -0.58 -17.20 -4.20
N SER A 78 -0.93 -16.53 -5.30
CA SER A 78 -2.30 -16.11 -5.64
C SER A 78 -3.28 -17.28 -5.91
N ALA A 79 -2.87 -18.52 -5.66
CA ALA A 79 -3.75 -19.66 -5.43
C ALA A 79 -4.16 -19.83 -3.95
N VAL A 80 -3.78 -18.90 -3.07
CA VAL A 80 -4.36 -18.77 -1.74
C VAL A 80 -5.58 -17.87 -1.87
N SER A 81 -6.72 -18.41 -1.58
CA SER A 81 -8.10 -17.89 -1.58
C SER A 81 -8.25 -16.41 -1.82
N PRO A 82 -9.17 -16.01 -2.71
CA PRO A 82 -9.49 -14.60 -2.93
C PRO A 82 -9.72 -13.93 -1.58
N LEU A 83 -9.31 -12.66 -1.46
CA LEU A 83 -9.79 -11.69 -0.48
C LEU A 83 -11.15 -12.15 0.02
N SER A 84 -11.35 -12.35 1.31
CA SER A 84 -12.60 -12.90 1.89
C SER A 84 -13.77 -12.45 1.05
N GLU A 85 -14.33 -13.39 0.26
CA GLU A 85 -15.40 -13.07 -0.68
C GLU A 85 -16.49 -12.35 0.07
N PRO A 86 -17.00 -11.23 -0.44
CA PRO A 86 -18.14 -10.58 0.17
C PRO A 86 -19.25 -11.62 0.34
N PRO A 87 -20.02 -11.60 1.44
CA PRO A 87 -21.03 -12.60 1.73
C PRO A 87 -21.99 -12.75 0.54
N ALA A 88 -22.31 -13.99 0.16
CA ALA A 88 -23.23 -14.28 -0.94
C ALA A 88 -24.59 -13.64 -0.65
N GLY A 89 -24.99 -12.67 -1.48
CA GLY A 89 -26.27 -11.95 -1.36
C GLY A 89 -26.16 -10.52 -1.89
N PRO A 90 -27.25 -9.73 -1.88
CA PRO A 90 -27.20 -8.32 -2.23
C PRO A 90 -26.29 -7.59 -1.24
N SER A 91 -25.02 -7.46 -1.61
CA SER A 91 -23.97 -6.93 -0.76
C SER A 91 -23.38 -5.67 -1.34
N LEU A 92 -22.94 -4.78 -0.49
CA LEU A 92 -22.19 -3.59 -0.82
C LEU A 92 -20.77 -3.74 -0.29
N ALA A 93 -19.79 -3.95 -1.17
CA ALA A 93 -18.38 -3.93 -0.81
C ALA A 93 -17.77 -2.56 -1.17
N VAL A 94 -17.07 -1.95 -0.22
CA VAL A 94 -16.44 -0.65 -0.38
C VAL A 94 -14.98 -0.73 0.03
N TYR A 95 -14.10 -0.19 -0.81
CA TYR A 95 -12.65 -0.21 -0.61
C TYR A 95 -12.15 1.19 -0.29
N PHE A 96 -11.54 1.36 0.87
CA PHE A 96 -10.93 2.59 1.38
C PHE A 96 -9.41 2.47 1.57
N LEU A 97 -8.89 1.24 1.72
CA LEU A 97 -7.47 0.92 1.85
C LEU A 97 -6.82 0.49 0.52
N ALA A 98 -7.59 0.53 -0.55
CA ALA A 98 -7.19 0.35 -1.95
C ALA A 98 -7.70 1.54 -2.76
N PRO A 99 -7.40 1.66 -4.07
CA PRO A 99 -8.06 2.65 -4.93
C PRO A 99 -9.58 2.58 -4.75
N PHE A 100 -10.19 3.72 -4.42
CA PHE A 100 -11.61 3.77 -4.06
C PHE A 100 -12.49 3.11 -5.11
N GLN A 101 -13.20 2.09 -4.70
CA GLN A 101 -14.14 1.37 -5.55
C GLN A 101 -15.33 0.87 -4.73
N ILE A 102 -16.43 0.66 -5.43
CA ILE A 102 -17.66 0.13 -4.88
C ILE A 102 -18.07 -1.05 -5.74
N ILE A 103 -18.35 -2.18 -5.10
CA ILE A 103 -18.92 -3.35 -5.75
C ILE A 103 -20.28 -3.60 -5.09
N ARG A 104 -21.33 -3.70 -5.90
CA ARG A 104 -22.67 -4.04 -5.45
C ARG A 104 -23.19 -5.22 -6.25
N ASN A 105 -23.58 -6.31 -5.57
CA ASN A 105 -24.04 -7.56 -6.19
C ASN A 105 -23.04 -8.06 -7.27
N ASP A 106 -21.75 -8.11 -6.94
CA ASP A 106 -20.64 -8.51 -7.81
C ASP A 106 -20.42 -7.61 -9.04
N VAL A 107 -21.11 -6.48 -9.13
CA VAL A 107 -20.95 -5.51 -10.20
C VAL A 107 -20.19 -4.28 -9.67
N ARG A 108 -19.03 -4.03 -10.27
CA ARG A 108 -18.29 -2.80 -9.98
C ARG A 108 -19.11 -1.62 -10.46
N GLN A 109 -19.41 -0.70 -9.55
CA GLN A 109 -20.13 0.51 -9.88
C GLN A 109 -19.23 1.45 -10.68
N ALA A 110 -19.81 2.05 -11.73
CA ALA A 110 -19.08 2.96 -12.60
C ALA A 110 -18.46 4.12 -11.81
N ASP A 111 -17.32 4.59 -12.31
CA ASP A 111 -16.58 5.68 -11.71
C ASP A 111 -17.46 6.93 -11.60
N TRP A 112 -17.73 7.35 -10.38
CA TRP A 112 -18.44 8.61 -10.17
C TRP A 112 -17.48 9.75 -10.46
N ALA A 113 -17.89 10.68 -11.29
CA ALA A 113 -17.17 11.95 -11.34
C ALA A 113 -17.02 12.52 -9.92
N GLN A 114 -15.89 13.17 -9.62
CA GLN A 114 -15.68 13.85 -8.34
C GLN A 114 -16.86 14.82 -8.09
N CYS A 115 -17.75 14.45 -7.18
CA CYS A 115 -18.92 15.25 -6.84
C CYS A 115 -19.27 15.06 -5.37
N LYS A 116 -19.99 16.04 -4.82
CA LYS A 116 -20.43 16.03 -3.40
C LYS A 116 -21.18 14.75 -3.01
N ALA A 117 -21.89 14.10 -3.94
CA ALA A 117 -22.59 12.85 -3.68
C ALA A 117 -21.60 11.69 -3.34
N LYS A 118 -20.44 11.62 -4.03
CA LYS A 118 -19.36 10.66 -3.73
C LYS A 118 -18.77 10.92 -2.34
N SER A 119 -18.49 12.17 -2.00
CA SER A 119 -17.93 12.56 -0.69
C SER A 119 -18.92 12.27 0.45
N ILE A 120 -20.22 12.54 0.25
CA ILE A 120 -21.27 12.20 1.22
C ILE A 120 -21.37 10.67 1.41
N PHE A 121 -21.31 9.91 0.33
CA PHE A 121 -21.33 8.45 0.43
C PHE A 121 -20.14 7.94 1.26
N LYS A 122 -18.92 8.39 0.97
CA LYS A 122 -17.72 8.04 1.75
C LYS A 122 -17.88 8.38 3.23
N TYR A 123 -18.46 9.55 3.51
CA TYR A 123 -18.72 9.98 4.88
C TYR A 123 -19.74 9.08 5.58
N LEU A 124 -20.85 8.72 4.92
CA LEU A 124 -21.86 7.83 5.47
C LEU A 124 -21.31 6.40 5.68
N VAL A 125 -20.47 5.89 4.78
CA VAL A 125 -19.79 4.59 4.94
C VAL A 125 -18.81 4.63 6.11
N ALA A 126 -18.00 5.67 6.22
CA ALA A 126 -17.07 5.82 7.34
C ALA A 126 -17.76 5.91 8.71
N HIS A 127 -19.02 6.35 8.72
CA HIS A 127 -19.87 6.47 9.92
C HIS A 127 -21.02 5.46 9.93
N HIS A 128 -20.87 4.31 9.25
CA HIS A 128 -21.96 3.36 9.05
C HIS A 128 -22.56 2.79 10.36
N CYS A 129 -21.78 2.80 11.45
CA CYS A 129 -22.25 2.36 12.76
C CYS A 129 -23.27 3.32 13.41
N HIS A 130 -23.38 4.55 12.94
CA HIS A 130 -24.24 5.57 13.56
C HIS A 130 -24.96 6.43 12.50
N PRO A 131 -26.25 6.75 12.70
CA PRO A 131 -26.95 7.70 11.83
C PRO A 131 -26.32 9.09 11.88
N VAL A 132 -26.17 9.72 10.73
CA VAL A 132 -25.60 11.07 10.59
C VAL A 132 -26.71 12.10 10.43
N ALA A 133 -26.71 13.12 11.30
CA ALA A 133 -27.71 14.18 11.25
C ALA A 133 -27.60 14.99 9.95
N ARG A 134 -28.77 15.36 9.39
CA ARG A 134 -28.84 16.18 8.18
C ARG A 134 -28.03 17.46 8.31
N ASP A 135 -28.14 18.13 9.47
CA ASP A 135 -27.49 19.41 9.69
C ASP A 135 -25.97 19.29 9.70
N VAL A 136 -25.42 18.16 10.22
CA VAL A 136 -23.99 17.83 10.12
C VAL A 136 -23.53 17.68 8.67
N LEU A 137 -24.34 17.02 7.83
CA LEU A 137 -24.02 16.90 6.40
C LEU A 137 -24.08 18.24 5.69
N MET A 138 -25.08 19.08 6.00
CA MET A 138 -25.21 20.42 5.40
C MET A 138 -24.02 21.31 5.78
N GLU A 139 -23.68 21.38 7.06
CA GLU A 139 -22.56 22.17 7.56
C GLU A 139 -21.22 21.71 6.96
N LYS A 140 -20.99 20.39 6.93
CA LYS A 140 -19.73 19.83 6.42
C LYS A 140 -19.55 20.06 4.91
N PHE A 141 -20.58 19.85 4.11
CA PHE A 141 -20.43 19.85 2.65
C PHE A 141 -20.80 21.18 1.99
N TRP A 142 -21.53 22.06 2.68
CA TRP A 142 -21.95 23.38 2.21
C TRP A 142 -21.89 24.44 3.34
N PRO A 143 -20.71 24.65 3.97
CA PRO A 143 -20.61 25.58 5.12
C PRO A 143 -20.97 27.03 4.77
N GLU A 144 -20.74 27.43 3.50
CA GLU A 144 -20.99 28.79 3.02
C GLU A 144 -22.41 29.00 2.47
N ALA A 145 -23.24 27.96 2.37
CA ALA A 145 -24.58 28.06 1.82
C ALA A 145 -25.60 28.40 2.92
N ASP A 146 -26.61 29.17 2.56
CA ASP A 146 -27.75 29.36 3.45
C ASP A 146 -28.48 28.02 3.71
N PRO A 147 -29.23 27.89 4.83
CA PRO A 147 -29.82 26.60 5.23
C PRO A 147 -30.79 26.00 4.19
N ILE A 148 -31.49 26.86 3.42
CA ILE A 148 -32.44 26.38 2.39
C ILE A 148 -31.68 25.83 1.20
N SER A 149 -30.67 26.55 0.73
CA SER A 149 -29.81 26.13 -0.37
C SER A 149 -28.99 24.88 -0.01
N ALA A 150 -28.42 24.82 1.20
CA ALA A 150 -27.70 23.64 1.68
C ALA A 150 -28.59 22.39 1.70
N ARG A 151 -29.86 22.54 2.17
CA ARG A 151 -30.84 21.46 2.19
C ARG A 151 -31.19 20.96 0.79
N ASN A 152 -31.40 21.88 -0.15
CA ASN A 152 -31.73 21.55 -1.53
C ASN A 152 -30.53 20.81 -2.20
N ASN A 153 -29.33 21.32 -1.98
CA ASN A 153 -28.09 20.69 -2.48
C ASN A 153 -27.90 19.29 -1.93
N LEU A 154 -28.15 19.08 -0.62
CA LEU A 154 -28.08 17.76 0.00
C LEU A 154 -29.13 16.81 -0.61
N ASN A 155 -30.37 17.25 -0.79
CA ASN A 155 -31.42 16.43 -1.39
C ASN A 155 -31.03 15.97 -2.81
N VAL A 156 -30.47 16.88 -3.63
CA VAL A 156 -29.99 16.57 -4.98
C VAL A 156 -28.82 15.57 -4.92
N ALA A 157 -27.89 15.76 -3.98
CA ALA A 157 -26.75 14.84 -3.82
C ALA A 157 -27.21 13.45 -3.39
N ILE A 158 -28.11 13.33 -2.42
CA ILE A 158 -28.70 12.06 -1.97
C ILE A 158 -29.49 11.38 -3.09
N TYR A 159 -30.26 12.15 -3.88
CA TYR A 159 -30.95 11.60 -5.05
C TYR A 159 -29.97 10.98 -6.07
N LYS A 160 -28.90 11.72 -6.42
CA LYS A 160 -27.85 11.23 -7.31
C LYS A 160 -27.21 9.96 -6.75
N LEU A 161 -26.88 9.95 -5.45
CA LEU A 161 -26.29 8.81 -4.76
C LEU A 161 -27.19 7.58 -4.85
N ARG A 162 -28.47 7.71 -4.51
CA ARG A 162 -29.43 6.62 -4.62
C ARG A 162 -29.56 6.09 -6.05
N LYS A 163 -29.54 6.98 -7.05
CA LYS A 163 -29.61 6.61 -8.47
C LYS A 163 -28.40 5.80 -8.91
N VAL A 164 -27.18 6.21 -8.53
CA VAL A 164 -25.95 5.51 -8.91
C VAL A 164 -25.86 4.15 -8.23
N LEU A 165 -26.26 4.06 -6.96
CA LEU A 165 -26.23 2.81 -6.21
C LEU A 165 -27.47 1.93 -6.38
N SER A 166 -28.42 2.31 -7.23
CA SER A 166 -29.58 1.49 -7.51
C SER A 166 -29.20 0.29 -8.37
N CYS A 167 -29.49 -0.92 -7.90
CA CYS A 167 -29.26 -2.17 -8.63
C CYS A 167 -30.53 -2.84 -9.14
N GLY A 168 -31.67 -2.12 -9.11
CA GLY A 168 -32.94 -2.68 -9.59
C GLY A 168 -33.64 -3.64 -8.61
N ASP A 169 -33.04 -3.95 -7.47
CA ASP A 169 -33.58 -4.80 -6.41
C ASP A 169 -34.59 -4.07 -5.51
N GLY A 170 -34.76 -2.76 -5.71
CA GLY A 170 -35.67 -1.92 -4.93
C GLY A 170 -35.15 -1.53 -3.54
N THR A 171 -34.02 -2.10 -3.09
CA THR A 171 -33.44 -1.78 -1.76
C THR A 171 -32.69 -0.45 -1.81
N PRO A 172 -33.13 0.59 -1.06
CA PRO A 172 -32.42 1.86 -1.01
C PRO A 172 -31.10 1.70 -0.26
N CYS A 173 -29.99 2.09 -0.89
CA CYS A 173 -28.66 2.05 -0.25
C CYS A 173 -28.56 3.06 0.92
N VAL A 174 -29.21 4.21 0.80
CA VAL A 174 -29.21 5.27 1.83
C VAL A 174 -30.65 5.56 2.27
N VAL A 175 -30.88 5.42 3.56
CA VAL A 175 -32.17 5.67 4.21
C VAL A 175 -32.13 7.00 4.95
N GLN A 176 -33.27 7.66 5.04
CA GLN A 176 -33.47 8.87 5.85
C GLN A 176 -34.56 8.59 6.88
N GLU A 177 -34.22 8.71 8.16
CA GLU A 177 -35.16 8.49 9.24
C GLU A 177 -34.93 9.54 10.36
N GLY A 178 -36.01 10.13 10.86
CA GLY A 178 -35.92 11.10 11.96
C GLY A 178 -35.02 12.32 11.68
N GLY A 179 -34.79 12.68 10.43
CA GLY A 179 -33.87 13.76 10.06
C GLY A 179 -32.39 13.33 9.94
N ASN A 180 -32.09 12.07 10.13
CA ASN A 180 -30.76 11.49 9.99
C ASN A 180 -30.65 10.67 8.70
N TYR A 181 -29.42 10.49 8.22
CA TYR A 181 -29.09 9.63 7.09
C TYR A 181 -28.18 8.51 7.56
N HIS A 182 -28.41 7.30 7.05
CA HIS A 182 -27.58 6.14 7.29
C HIS A 182 -27.63 5.19 6.08
N LEU A 183 -26.70 4.24 6.02
CA LEU A 183 -26.80 3.13 5.07
C LEU A 183 -27.95 2.21 5.47
N SER A 184 -28.60 1.58 4.51
CA SER A 184 -29.70 0.65 4.82
C SER A 184 -29.20 -0.50 5.69
N PRO A 185 -29.86 -0.80 6.83
CA PRO A 185 -29.50 -1.94 7.65
C PRO A 185 -29.76 -3.29 6.95
N ASP A 186 -30.63 -3.31 5.94
CA ASP A 186 -30.95 -4.51 5.16
C ASP A 186 -29.89 -4.78 4.07
N LEU A 187 -28.91 -3.87 3.89
CA LEU A 187 -27.84 -4.03 2.93
C LEU A 187 -26.56 -4.47 3.64
N PRO A 188 -26.14 -5.73 3.50
CA PRO A 188 -24.87 -6.18 4.06
C PRO A 188 -23.72 -5.34 3.52
N LEU A 189 -23.03 -4.64 4.41
CA LEU A 189 -21.85 -3.85 4.09
C LEU A 189 -20.61 -4.66 4.41
N TRP A 190 -19.70 -4.74 3.43
CA TRP A 190 -18.33 -5.17 3.63
C TRP A 190 -17.40 -3.98 3.37
N LEU A 191 -16.51 -3.69 4.30
CA LEU A 191 -15.56 -2.59 4.20
C LEU A 191 -14.15 -3.13 4.47
N ASP A 192 -13.23 -2.92 3.54
CA ASP A 192 -11.84 -3.36 3.66
C ASP A 192 -11.15 -2.79 4.91
N ALA A 193 -11.49 -1.58 5.31
CA ALA A 193 -10.96 -0.95 6.52
C ALA A 193 -11.42 -1.66 7.81
N ASP A 194 -12.68 -2.11 7.87
CA ASP A 194 -13.20 -2.85 9.03
C ASP A 194 -12.58 -4.24 9.11
N GLU A 195 -12.44 -4.91 7.96
CA GLU A 195 -11.78 -6.23 7.89
C GLU A 195 -10.29 -6.11 8.27
N PHE A 196 -9.60 -5.09 7.80
CA PHE A 196 -8.23 -4.80 8.21
C PHE A 196 -8.13 -4.66 9.74
N MET A 197 -8.96 -3.83 10.34
CA MET A 197 -8.96 -3.63 11.80
C MET A 197 -9.30 -4.92 12.56
N ARG A 198 -10.25 -5.70 12.06
CA ARG A 198 -10.62 -7.00 12.63
C ARG A 198 -9.43 -7.96 12.65
N HIS A 199 -8.69 -8.06 11.54
CA HIS A 199 -7.50 -8.89 11.44
C HIS A 199 -6.36 -8.36 12.34
N ALA A 200 -6.08 -7.05 12.32
CA ALA A 200 -5.06 -6.44 13.17
C ALA A 200 -5.33 -6.65 14.67
N GLU A 201 -6.60 -6.55 15.10
CA GLU A 201 -6.98 -6.83 16.48
C GLU A 201 -6.90 -8.34 16.82
N ALA A 202 -7.27 -9.21 15.89
CA ALA A 202 -7.13 -10.66 16.05
C ALA A 202 -5.66 -11.05 16.20
N ALA A 203 -4.78 -10.49 15.36
CA ALA A 203 -3.35 -10.69 15.46
C ALA A 203 -2.80 -10.32 16.84
N ARG A 204 -3.15 -9.13 17.35
CA ARG A 204 -2.76 -8.68 18.69
C ARG A 204 -3.26 -9.61 19.81
N ARG A 205 -4.51 -10.10 19.70
CA ARG A 205 -5.06 -11.06 20.67
C ARG A 205 -4.32 -12.39 20.65
N HIS A 206 -4.00 -12.90 19.47
CA HIS A 206 -3.25 -14.14 19.30
C HIS A 206 -1.82 -14.00 19.83
N GLU A 207 -1.13 -12.92 19.53
CA GLU A 207 0.22 -12.64 19.99
C GLU A 207 0.30 -12.56 21.52
N ARG A 208 -0.61 -11.80 22.15
CA ARG A 208 -0.69 -11.71 23.61
C ARG A 208 -0.98 -13.06 24.28
N ALA A 209 -1.67 -13.95 23.59
CA ALA A 209 -1.94 -15.31 24.05
C ALA A 209 -0.80 -16.30 23.73
N GLY A 210 0.33 -15.84 23.17
CA GLY A 210 1.47 -16.67 22.77
C GLY A 210 1.21 -17.58 21.57
N ARG A 211 0.13 -17.36 20.83
CA ARG A 211 -0.27 -18.14 19.65
C ARG A 211 0.31 -17.51 18.39
N ILE A 212 1.58 -17.77 18.13
CA ILE A 212 2.37 -17.07 17.10
C ILE A 212 1.82 -17.35 15.71
N GLU A 213 1.63 -18.62 15.33
CA GLU A 213 1.19 -18.98 13.98
C GLU A 213 -0.17 -18.35 13.60
N PRO A 214 -1.23 -18.43 14.43
CA PRO A 214 -2.46 -17.68 14.18
C PRO A 214 -2.26 -16.16 14.12
N ALA A 215 -1.34 -15.58 14.94
CA ALA A 215 -1.04 -14.16 14.89
C ALA A 215 -0.46 -13.76 13.53
N LEU A 216 0.50 -14.54 13.00
CA LEU A 216 1.10 -14.28 11.70
C LEU A 216 0.09 -14.42 10.55
N GLN A 217 -0.80 -15.40 10.60
CA GLN A 217 -1.87 -15.55 9.60
C GLN A 217 -2.78 -14.31 9.56
N GLU A 218 -3.18 -13.81 10.72
CA GLU A 218 -3.99 -12.59 10.82
C GLU A 218 -3.20 -11.35 10.38
N CYS A 219 -1.90 -11.24 10.69
CA CYS A 219 -1.05 -10.16 10.21
C CYS A 219 -0.94 -10.16 8.68
N HIS A 220 -0.75 -11.32 8.06
CA HIS A 220 -0.71 -11.43 6.59
C HIS A 220 -2.05 -11.06 5.95
N ALA A 221 -3.17 -11.48 6.55
CA ALA A 221 -4.50 -11.11 6.05
C ALA A 221 -4.73 -9.60 6.13
N ALA A 222 -4.34 -8.95 7.25
CA ALA A 222 -4.40 -7.49 7.39
C ALA A 222 -3.53 -6.80 6.34
N GLU A 223 -2.30 -7.28 6.15
CA GLU A 223 -1.34 -6.73 5.21
C GLU A 223 -1.84 -6.75 3.75
N MET A 224 -2.54 -7.81 3.35
CA MET A 224 -3.12 -7.90 2.01
C MET A 224 -4.23 -6.86 1.75
N LEU A 225 -4.92 -6.41 2.79
CA LEU A 225 -5.97 -5.40 2.68
C LEU A 225 -5.41 -3.98 2.62
N TYR A 226 -4.26 -3.71 3.24
CA TYR A 226 -3.68 -2.37 3.34
C TYR A 226 -2.78 -2.05 2.14
N GLN A 227 -3.37 -1.68 1.01
CA GLN A 227 -2.63 -1.36 -0.22
C GLN A 227 -2.19 0.11 -0.29
N GLN A 228 -2.95 1.01 0.36
CA GLN A 228 -2.66 2.44 0.42
C GLN A 228 -3.25 3.06 1.71
N PRO A 229 -2.85 4.29 2.09
CA PRO A 229 -3.45 5.00 3.21
C PRO A 229 -4.97 5.14 3.05
N TYR A 230 -5.71 5.08 4.16
CA TYR A 230 -7.17 5.21 4.20
C TYR A 230 -7.65 6.44 3.44
N LEU A 231 -8.49 6.24 2.39
CA LEU A 231 -9.00 7.28 1.49
C LEU A 231 -7.89 8.23 0.98
N ASP A 232 -6.83 7.68 0.39
CA ASP A 232 -5.65 8.44 -0.04
C ASP A 232 -5.98 9.55 -1.06
N GLU A 233 -7.04 9.40 -1.85
CA GLU A 233 -7.50 10.43 -2.80
C GLU A 233 -8.11 11.67 -2.11
N ASP A 234 -8.54 11.56 -0.85
CA ASP A 234 -9.19 12.64 -0.08
C ASP A 234 -8.28 13.14 1.07
N ARG A 235 -7.01 13.40 0.79
CA ARG A 235 -5.98 13.70 1.80
C ARG A 235 -6.27 14.95 2.65
N TYR A 236 -7.05 15.88 2.15
CA TYR A 236 -7.28 17.18 2.74
C TYR A 236 -8.60 17.29 3.52
N GLU A 237 -9.35 16.18 3.62
CA GLU A 237 -10.59 16.15 4.37
C GLU A 237 -10.32 15.90 5.86
N ASP A 238 -10.58 16.89 6.71
CA ASP A 238 -10.25 16.87 8.15
C ASP A 238 -10.81 15.66 8.89
N TRP A 239 -12.01 15.18 8.51
CA TRP A 239 -12.65 14.04 9.16
C TRP A 239 -11.96 12.69 8.90
N ILE A 240 -11.14 12.61 7.86
CA ILE A 240 -10.38 11.41 7.50
C ILE A 240 -9.11 11.29 8.34
N ILE A 241 -8.52 12.42 8.74
CA ILE A 241 -7.20 12.46 9.38
C ILE A 241 -7.10 11.54 10.60
N PRO A 242 -8.03 11.59 11.60
CA PRO A 242 -7.93 10.72 12.78
C PRO A 242 -8.04 9.22 12.43
N VAL A 243 -8.94 8.87 11.51
CA VAL A 243 -9.14 7.48 11.08
C VAL A 243 -7.91 6.98 10.35
N ARG A 244 -7.35 7.78 9.44
CA ARG A 244 -6.11 7.44 8.71
C ARG A 244 -4.94 7.23 9.65
N GLN A 245 -4.76 8.08 10.66
CA GLN A 245 -3.71 7.92 11.67
C GLN A 245 -3.89 6.62 12.45
N SER A 246 -5.11 6.30 12.88
CA SER A 246 -5.40 5.05 13.57
C SER A 246 -5.10 3.82 12.73
N MET A 247 -5.52 3.83 11.45
CA MET A 247 -5.23 2.76 10.49
C MET A 247 -3.73 2.61 10.24
N GLN A 248 -3.01 3.72 10.09
CA GLN A 248 -1.57 3.72 9.90
C GLN A 248 -0.82 3.13 11.11
N LEU A 249 -1.23 3.48 12.33
CA LEU A 249 -0.66 2.90 13.54
C LEU A 249 -0.91 1.39 13.61
N ALA A 250 -2.13 0.94 13.33
CA ALA A 250 -2.46 -0.49 13.31
C ALA A 250 -1.66 -1.24 12.23
N HIS A 251 -1.42 -0.61 11.07
CA HIS A 251 -0.58 -1.18 10.00
C HIS A 251 0.89 -1.31 10.45
N LEU A 252 1.46 -0.27 11.06
CA LEU A 252 2.82 -0.33 11.60
C LEU A 252 2.98 -1.44 12.66
N GLU A 253 1.99 -1.63 13.55
CA GLU A 253 1.99 -2.72 14.52
C GLU A 253 1.92 -4.11 13.85
N THR A 254 1.13 -4.23 12.78
CA THR A 254 1.06 -5.46 11.97
C THR A 254 2.40 -5.79 11.33
N LEU A 255 3.05 -4.80 10.72
CA LEU A 255 4.38 -4.96 10.13
C LEU A 255 5.45 -5.26 11.20
N ASP A 256 5.35 -4.64 12.40
CA ASP A 256 6.24 -4.94 13.52
C ASP A 256 6.17 -6.41 13.94
N CYS A 257 4.98 -6.94 14.07
CA CYS A 257 4.77 -8.36 14.35
C CYS A 257 5.46 -9.24 13.28
N LEU A 258 5.21 -8.95 11.99
CA LEU A 258 5.75 -9.76 10.88
C LEU A 258 7.28 -9.74 10.85
N TYR A 259 7.95 -8.56 10.86
CA TYR A 259 9.41 -8.54 10.76
C TYR A 259 10.10 -9.11 12.01
N ARG A 260 9.53 -8.93 13.20
CA ARG A 260 10.08 -9.46 14.44
C ARG A 260 10.09 -10.98 14.45
N HIS A 261 8.99 -11.61 14.03
CA HIS A 261 8.91 -13.06 13.95
C HIS A 261 9.72 -13.64 12.79
N ALA A 262 9.77 -12.98 11.64
CA ALA A 262 10.66 -13.37 10.55
C ALA A 262 12.14 -13.36 10.98
N PHE A 263 12.54 -12.36 11.75
CA PHE A 263 13.88 -12.28 12.30
C PHE A 263 14.17 -13.43 13.27
N GLN A 264 13.26 -13.72 14.21
CA GLN A 264 13.39 -14.81 15.18
C GLN A 264 13.48 -16.18 14.50
N ALA A 265 12.77 -16.37 13.39
CA ALA A 265 12.83 -17.57 12.56
C ALA A 265 14.12 -17.68 11.71
N GLY A 266 14.95 -16.62 11.68
CA GLY A 266 16.15 -16.57 10.84
C GLY A 266 15.86 -16.25 9.37
N ASP A 267 14.61 -15.94 9.02
CA ASP A 267 14.25 -15.49 7.68
C ASP A 267 14.57 -14.00 7.50
N TYR A 268 15.86 -13.75 7.32
CA TYR A 268 16.37 -12.37 7.16
C TYR A 268 15.89 -11.72 5.87
N LYS A 269 15.56 -12.50 4.83
CA LYS A 269 15.04 -11.93 3.56
C LYS A 269 13.64 -11.34 3.74
N SER A 270 12.72 -12.10 4.29
CA SER A 270 11.38 -11.62 4.61
C SER A 270 11.41 -10.47 5.60
N CYS A 271 12.27 -10.56 6.63
CA CYS A 271 12.47 -9.46 7.59
C CYS A 271 12.90 -8.16 6.89
N ILE A 272 13.86 -8.21 5.95
CA ILE A 272 14.30 -7.05 5.16
C ILE A 272 13.14 -6.45 4.38
N THR A 273 12.34 -7.28 3.71
CA THR A 273 11.20 -6.82 2.91
C THR A 273 10.18 -6.07 3.78
N VAL A 274 9.81 -6.64 4.93
CA VAL A 274 8.83 -6.02 5.83
C VAL A 274 9.40 -4.74 6.47
N CYS A 275 10.65 -4.74 6.91
CA CYS A 275 11.29 -3.53 7.47
C CYS A 275 11.32 -2.37 6.47
N ARG A 276 11.53 -2.63 5.18
CA ARG A 276 11.48 -1.59 4.14
C ARG A 276 10.08 -0.98 4.05
N ARG A 277 9.03 -1.80 4.11
CA ARG A 277 7.64 -1.30 4.12
C ARG A 277 7.35 -0.44 5.34
N VAL A 278 7.87 -0.79 6.53
CA VAL A 278 7.77 0.09 7.70
C VAL A 278 8.41 1.45 7.40
N LEU A 279 9.59 1.47 6.77
CA LEU A 279 10.31 2.71 6.47
C LEU A 279 9.69 3.52 5.31
N GLU A 280 8.84 2.94 4.48
CA GLU A 280 8.01 3.68 3.52
C GLU A 280 6.92 4.47 4.22
N VAL A 281 6.40 3.96 5.35
CA VAL A 281 5.34 4.60 6.15
C VAL A 281 5.92 5.57 7.18
N ASP A 282 7.00 5.17 7.87
CA ASP A 282 7.71 5.95 8.89
C ASP A 282 9.23 5.87 8.67
N PRO A 283 9.77 6.75 7.82
CA PRO A 283 11.19 6.76 7.48
C PRO A 283 12.13 7.09 8.65
N CYS A 284 11.61 7.74 9.70
CA CYS A 284 12.40 8.15 10.87
C CYS A 284 12.48 7.10 11.97
N ASN A 285 11.82 5.96 11.81
CA ASN A 285 11.83 4.88 12.79
C ASN A 285 13.18 4.15 12.79
N GLU A 286 13.98 4.36 13.83
CA GLU A 286 15.31 3.76 13.92
C GLU A 286 15.30 2.24 14.12
N VAL A 287 14.23 1.66 14.67
CA VAL A 287 14.18 0.22 14.98
C VAL A 287 14.25 -0.61 13.68
N PRO A 288 13.44 -0.39 12.64
CA PRO A 288 13.59 -1.08 11.37
C PRO A 288 14.94 -0.83 10.68
N HIS A 289 15.51 0.38 10.80
CA HIS A 289 16.85 0.65 10.29
C HIS A 289 17.89 -0.26 10.94
N ARG A 290 17.87 -0.39 12.29
CA ARG A 290 18.75 -1.31 13.02
C ARG A 290 18.51 -2.76 12.60
N GLN A 291 17.25 -3.14 12.45
CA GLN A 291 16.88 -4.50 12.06
C GLN A 291 17.44 -4.84 10.67
N LEU A 292 17.32 -3.92 9.69
CA LEU A 292 17.92 -4.07 8.35
C LEU A 292 19.45 -4.21 8.44
N MET A 293 20.11 -3.39 9.27
CA MET A 293 21.57 -3.48 9.47
C MET A 293 21.97 -4.87 9.98
N VAL A 294 21.25 -5.40 10.96
CA VAL A 294 21.52 -6.75 11.52
C VAL A 294 21.27 -7.83 10.45
N CYS A 295 20.12 -7.79 9.77
CA CYS A 295 19.78 -8.76 8.73
C CYS A 295 20.85 -8.80 7.62
N HIS A 296 21.25 -7.64 7.09
CA HIS A 296 22.31 -7.55 6.08
C HIS A 296 23.65 -8.09 6.61
N ALA A 297 24.01 -7.77 7.84
CA ALA A 297 25.25 -8.30 8.44
C ALA A 297 25.21 -9.83 8.62
N ARG A 298 24.07 -10.39 9.07
CA ARG A 298 23.85 -11.86 9.18
C ARG A 298 23.91 -12.56 7.83
N LEU A 299 23.53 -11.90 6.75
CA LEU A 299 23.67 -12.40 5.36
C LEU A 299 25.08 -12.18 4.78
N GLY A 300 26.04 -11.67 5.55
CA GLY A 300 27.40 -11.36 5.06
C GLY A 300 27.50 -10.07 4.23
N GLN A 301 26.41 -9.32 4.07
CA GLN A 301 26.30 -8.12 3.26
C GLN A 301 26.67 -6.86 4.07
N VAL A 302 27.87 -6.86 4.65
CA VAL A 302 28.34 -5.78 5.57
C VAL A 302 28.25 -4.39 4.92
N HIS A 303 28.53 -4.27 3.63
CA HIS A 303 28.43 -2.99 2.89
C HIS A 303 27.01 -2.44 2.86
N LEU A 304 25.97 -3.29 2.72
CA LEU A 304 24.58 -2.88 2.78
C LEU A 304 24.17 -2.46 4.19
N ALA A 305 24.62 -3.19 5.21
CA ALA A 305 24.40 -2.81 6.60
C ALA A 305 24.97 -1.42 6.92
N MET A 306 26.19 -1.12 6.44
CA MET A 306 26.80 0.20 6.62
C MET A 306 26.06 1.29 5.84
N ARG A 307 25.63 1.00 4.60
CA ARG A 307 24.82 1.92 3.79
C ARG A 307 23.50 2.26 4.49
N GLN A 308 22.85 1.26 5.10
CA GLN A 308 21.59 1.46 5.82
C GLN A 308 21.73 2.43 7.00
N PHE A 309 22.87 2.40 7.72
CA PHE A 309 23.18 3.39 8.75
C PHE A 309 23.21 4.81 8.18
N HIS A 310 23.90 5.02 7.06
CA HIS A 310 23.96 6.36 6.43
C HIS A 310 22.58 6.83 5.98
N VAL A 311 21.75 5.94 5.42
CA VAL A 311 20.35 6.26 5.08
C VAL A 311 19.57 6.71 6.32
N CYS A 312 19.74 6.03 7.45
CA CYS A 312 19.12 6.42 8.72
C CYS A 312 19.57 7.82 9.17
N VAL A 313 20.89 8.08 9.15
CA VAL A 313 21.45 9.40 9.50
C VAL A 313 20.85 10.51 8.63
N ASP A 314 20.84 10.30 7.30
CA ASP A 314 20.38 11.30 6.33
C ASP A 314 18.89 11.61 6.51
N VAL A 315 18.06 10.59 6.74
CA VAL A 315 16.62 10.78 6.97
C VAL A 315 16.36 11.53 8.28
N LEU A 316 16.97 11.11 9.39
CA LEU A 316 16.80 11.76 10.70
C LEU A 316 17.27 13.22 10.66
N GLN A 317 18.38 13.49 9.97
CA GLN A 317 18.89 14.86 9.82
C GLN A 317 17.97 15.72 8.97
N ARG A 318 17.43 15.18 7.86
CA ARG A 318 16.57 15.92 6.93
C ARG A 318 15.20 16.21 7.51
N GLU A 319 14.56 15.22 8.12
CA GLU A 319 13.15 15.33 8.58
C GLU A 319 13.04 15.92 9.98
N LEU A 320 13.93 15.52 10.90
CA LEU A 320 13.83 15.85 12.33
C LEU A 320 14.98 16.73 12.83
N ARG A 321 16.08 16.89 12.06
CA ARG A 321 17.29 17.61 12.43
C ARG A 321 17.97 17.04 13.70
N ILE A 322 17.90 15.73 13.91
CA ILE A 322 18.52 15.02 15.01
C ILE A 322 19.56 14.02 14.53
N ALA A 323 20.45 13.62 15.44
CA ALA A 323 21.38 12.53 15.22
C ALA A 323 20.73 11.19 15.60
N PRO A 324 21.21 10.04 15.03
CA PRO A 324 20.77 8.73 15.46
C PRO A 324 21.00 8.45 16.94
N GLY A 325 20.13 7.66 17.54
CA GLY A 325 20.24 7.20 18.91
C GLY A 325 21.49 6.34 19.16
N LEU A 326 21.90 6.26 20.42
CA LEU A 326 23.12 5.54 20.82
C LEU A 326 23.13 4.08 20.35
N GLU A 327 22.01 3.37 20.45
CA GLU A 327 21.90 1.98 20.02
C GLU A 327 22.23 1.80 18.53
N THR A 328 21.76 2.72 17.67
CA THR A 328 22.01 2.69 16.22
C THR A 328 23.49 2.96 15.92
N VAL A 329 24.10 3.90 16.62
CA VAL A 329 25.53 4.22 16.48
C VAL A 329 26.41 3.06 16.98
N GLU A 330 26.07 2.47 18.12
CA GLU A 330 26.80 1.32 18.66
C GLU A 330 26.71 0.09 17.74
N LEU A 331 25.52 -0.20 17.21
CA LEU A 331 25.33 -1.27 16.24
C LEU A 331 26.22 -1.04 15.01
N PHE A 332 26.23 0.18 14.47
CA PHE A 332 27.11 0.52 13.34
C PHE A 332 28.59 0.27 13.67
N ARG A 333 29.07 0.67 14.86
CA ARG A 333 30.44 0.44 15.31
C ARG A 333 30.78 -1.07 15.38
N LYS A 334 29.87 -1.88 15.95
CA LYS A 334 30.03 -3.33 16.03
C LYS A 334 30.16 -3.95 14.63
N ILE A 335 29.26 -3.60 13.72
CA ILE A 335 29.26 -4.09 12.33
C ILE A 335 30.55 -3.71 11.61
N ARG A 336 30.96 -2.43 11.71
CA ARG A 336 32.18 -1.91 11.09
C ARG A 336 33.44 -2.65 11.60
N ASN A 337 33.51 -2.93 12.88
CA ASN A 337 34.62 -3.62 13.53
C ASN A 337 34.51 -5.14 13.45
N ARG A 338 33.52 -5.69 12.72
CA ARG A 338 33.27 -7.15 12.60
C ARG A 338 33.12 -7.85 13.95
N GLN A 339 32.58 -7.15 14.94
CA GLN A 339 32.26 -7.72 16.24
C GLN A 339 30.96 -8.55 16.17
N SER A 340 30.77 -9.46 17.12
CA SER A 340 29.52 -10.23 17.22
C SER A 340 28.30 -9.32 17.44
N ILE A 341 27.23 -9.55 16.68
CA ILE A 341 25.95 -8.82 16.69
C ILE A 341 24.77 -9.79 16.85
#